data_9ac1cf047208a0c2a0c13ef100499b06
#
_entry.id   9ac1cf047208a0c2a0c13ef100499b06
#
_cell.length_a   1.000
_cell.length_b   1.000
_cell.length_c   1.000
_cell.angle_alpha   90.00
_cell.angle_beta   90.00
_cell.angle_gamma   90.00
#
_symmetry.space_group_name_H-M   'P 1'
#
loop_
_entity.id
_entity.type
_entity.pdbx_description
1 polymer ?
#
loop_
_entity_poly.entity_id
_entity_poly.type
_entity_poly.pdbx_seq_one_letter_code
_entity_poly.pdbx_strand_id
1 'polypeptide(L)'
;MAENGSNGMITGTVSSVIGPVVDFVFTGGSLPEIYDAVYVDMADGSTLTCEVQQHLGQGAVRAVAMSTTDGMRRGMTAYSERQPITVPVGAATLGRIFDVTGRPIDNAGEVGETERYPIHREPPSFADRSTQAEVFVTGVKVIDLVAPFTKGGKTGIFGGAGVGKTVVIQELINNVAEFHSGYSVFAGVGERTREGNDLWHEMQESGVLKSTVMVFGQMNEPPGARLRVGLTGVTMAEYFRDEGRDVLLFIDNIFRFVQAGSEVSALLGRLPSAVGYAPTLGTDMGDLQERISSTKTGSITSMQAVYVPADDYTDPAPATTFAHLDATITLERSLADQALFPAVDPLGSTSRILDPNIVGGDHYAVARGVQQTLQRYRDLQDIIAILGVEELSEDDKLIVSRARKIQRFLTQPMFVAEQFTGTPGVFVKIEDTVRGFQMILDGECDELPEQAFYMVGTIENAFEKGERLRSEG
;
A
#
# COMPACT_ATOMS: atom_id res chain seq x y z
N MET A 1 36.19 15.55 33.44
CA MET A 1 36.14 14.09 33.55
C MET A 1 34.93 13.67 32.73
N ALA A 2 35.18 13.16 31.54
CA ALA A 2 34.13 12.68 30.67
C ALA A 2 33.74 11.28 31.16
N GLU A 3 32.53 11.12 31.69
CA GLU A 3 31.95 9.82 31.92
C GLU A 3 31.63 9.20 30.53
N ASN A 4 32.40 8.17 30.18
CA ASN A 4 32.07 7.26 29.10
C ASN A 4 30.69 6.65 29.42
N GLY A 5 29.65 7.07 28.71
CA GLY A 5 28.37 6.39 28.67
C GLY A 5 28.57 5.02 28.02
N SER A 6 28.83 4.00 28.83
CA SER A 6 28.64 2.60 28.41
C SER A 6 27.13 2.44 28.15
N ASN A 7 26.75 2.26 26.92
CA ASN A 7 25.45 1.71 26.55
C ASN A 7 25.40 0.28 27.11
N GLY A 8 25.20 0.14 28.42
CA GLY A 8 25.20 -1.14 29.09
C GLY A 8 23.83 -1.79 28.97
N MET A 9 23.79 -3.01 28.46
CA MET A 9 22.63 -3.90 28.58
C MET A 9 22.15 -3.94 30.03
N ILE A 10 20.88 -3.69 30.24
CA ILE A 10 20.23 -3.76 31.55
C ILE A 10 19.43 -5.06 31.65
N THR A 11 19.44 -5.66 32.83
CA THR A 11 18.73 -6.90 33.09
C THR A 11 17.57 -6.70 34.05
N GLY A 12 16.49 -7.43 33.78
CA GLY A 12 15.29 -7.45 34.58
C GLY A 12 14.68 -8.84 34.64
N THR A 13 13.49 -8.96 35.18
CA THR A 13 12.74 -10.18 35.26
C THR A 13 11.30 -9.99 34.87
N VAL A 14 10.68 -11.03 34.29
CA VAL A 14 9.25 -11.07 34.02
C VAL A 14 8.50 -11.10 35.34
N SER A 15 7.63 -10.14 35.58
CA SER A 15 6.80 -10.06 36.80
C SER A 15 5.36 -10.54 36.57
N SER A 16 4.80 -10.30 35.39
CA SER A 16 3.44 -10.70 35.02
C SER A 16 3.34 -10.96 33.52
N VAL A 17 2.49 -11.91 33.13
CA VAL A 17 2.16 -12.16 31.70
C VAL A 17 0.64 -12.24 31.61
N ILE A 18 0.04 -11.36 30.79
CA ILE A 18 -1.41 -11.28 30.56
C ILE A 18 -1.64 -11.25 29.06
N GLY A 19 -1.74 -12.43 28.42
CA GLY A 19 -1.78 -12.55 26.98
C GLY A 19 -0.52 -11.90 26.36
N PRO A 20 -0.65 -11.00 25.37
CA PRO A 20 0.49 -10.35 24.74
C PRO A 20 1.09 -9.22 25.58
N VAL A 21 0.55 -8.89 26.74
CA VAL A 21 1.09 -7.86 27.64
C VAL A 21 1.96 -8.49 28.70
N VAL A 22 3.17 -8.00 28.84
CA VAL A 22 4.17 -8.49 29.77
C VAL A 22 4.68 -7.35 30.65
N ASP A 23 4.67 -7.55 31.96
CA ASP A 23 5.27 -6.61 32.92
C ASP A 23 6.65 -7.13 33.32
N PHE A 24 7.63 -6.23 33.29
CA PHE A 24 9.02 -6.48 33.66
C PHE A 24 9.41 -5.62 34.85
N VAL A 25 10.30 -6.13 35.70
CA VAL A 25 10.92 -5.38 36.79
C VAL A 25 12.42 -5.32 36.56
N PHE A 26 12.96 -4.15 36.48
CA PHE A 26 14.40 -3.90 36.36
C PHE A 26 14.97 -3.42 37.71
N THR A 27 16.07 -4.04 38.13
CA THR A 27 16.75 -3.71 39.38
C THR A 27 18.08 -3.07 39.05
N GLY A 28 18.35 -1.88 39.55
CA GLY A 28 19.64 -1.21 39.27
C GLY A 28 19.54 0.28 38.90
N GLY A 29 18.32 0.84 38.99
CA GLY A 29 18.10 2.29 38.85
C GLY A 29 17.94 2.78 37.40
N SER A 30 18.28 1.98 36.38
CA SER A 30 18.03 2.31 34.98
C SER A 30 16.85 1.49 34.46
N LEU A 31 15.98 2.14 33.68
CA LEU A 31 14.82 1.52 33.02
C LEU A 31 14.97 1.66 31.51
N PRO A 32 14.40 0.72 30.73
CA PRO A 32 14.20 0.97 29.29
C PRO A 32 13.18 2.09 29.13
N GLU A 33 13.39 2.90 28.08
CA GLU A 33 12.47 3.98 27.72
C GLU A 33 11.22 3.45 27.00
N ILE A 34 10.25 4.32 26.80
CA ILE A 34 9.08 3.98 25.99
C ILE A 34 9.56 3.68 24.56
N TYR A 35 9.05 2.60 23.98
CA TYR A 35 9.43 2.01 22.69
C TYR A 35 10.75 1.24 22.67
N ASP A 36 11.52 1.21 23.74
CA ASP A 36 12.69 0.33 23.81
C ASP A 36 12.28 -1.15 23.73
N ALA A 37 13.15 -1.95 23.13
CA ALA A 37 13.01 -3.38 23.06
C ALA A 37 13.46 -4.05 24.37
N VAL A 38 12.68 -5.03 24.81
CA VAL A 38 13.01 -5.95 25.91
C VAL A 38 12.96 -7.36 25.36
N TYR A 39 14.01 -8.11 25.60
CA TYR A 39 14.19 -9.48 25.10
C TYR A 39 14.07 -10.50 26.21
N VAL A 40 13.47 -11.64 25.90
CA VAL A 40 13.36 -12.79 26.80
C VAL A 40 13.74 -14.05 26.04
N ASP A 41 14.76 -14.77 26.53
CA ASP A 41 15.13 -16.05 25.94
C ASP A 41 14.16 -17.14 26.39
N MET A 42 13.52 -17.77 25.41
CA MET A 42 12.51 -18.80 25.63
C MET A 42 13.13 -20.18 25.73
N ALA A 43 12.40 -21.10 26.31
CA ALA A 43 12.89 -22.47 26.58
C ALA A 43 13.17 -23.28 25.29
N ASP A 44 12.57 -22.90 24.17
CA ASP A 44 12.79 -23.52 22.86
C ASP A 44 14.01 -22.96 22.12
N GLY A 45 14.75 -22.03 22.73
CA GLY A 45 15.93 -21.36 22.17
C GLY A 45 15.61 -20.14 21.32
N SER A 46 14.35 -19.77 21.18
CA SER A 46 13.96 -18.52 20.53
C SER A 46 14.09 -17.33 21.49
N THR A 47 14.20 -16.12 20.93
CA THR A 47 14.17 -14.88 21.70
C THR A 47 12.87 -14.16 21.39
N LEU A 48 12.04 -13.91 22.41
CA LEU A 48 10.85 -13.10 22.29
C LEU A 48 11.20 -11.63 22.48
N THR A 49 10.78 -10.80 21.55
CA THR A 49 10.90 -9.34 21.60
C THR A 49 9.61 -8.73 22.11
N CYS A 50 9.72 -7.85 23.10
CA CYS A 50 8.62 -7.02 23.61
C CYS A 50 8.98 -5.55 23.46
N GLU A 51 8.02 -4.68 23.25
CA GLU A 51 8.21 -3.24 23.17
C GLU A 51 7.59 -2.55 24.38
N VAL A 52 8.35 -1.73 25.07
CA VAL A 52 7.89 -0.96 26.24
C VAL A 52 6.83 0.05 25.83
N GLN A 53 5.68 0.00 26.50
CA GLN A 53 4.55 0.90 26.24
C GLN A 53 4.23 1.83 27.42
N GLN A 54 4.65 1.45 28.62
CA GLN A 54 4.29 2.20 29.81
C GLN A 54 5.27 1.95 30.97
N HIS A 55 5.61 3.00 31.72
CA HIS A 55 6.26 2.88 33.01
C HIS A 55 5.21 2.75 34.13
N LEU A 56 5.33 1.73 34.96
CA LEU A 56 4.38 1.44 36.07
C LEU A 56 4.84 2.01 37.41
N GLY A 57 6.07 2.53 37.49
CA GLY A 57 6.72 2.93 38.73
C GLY A 57 7.46 1.78 39.44
N GLN A 58 8.22 2.09 40.46
CA GLN A 58 8.98 1.13 41.27
C GLN A 58 9.89 0.16 40.47
N GLY A 59 10.46 0.65 39.36
CA GLY A 59 11.33 -0.16 38.52
C GLY A 59 10.58 -1.09 37.55
N ALA A 60 9.26 -0.98 37.46
CA ALA A 60 8.44 -1.81 36.60
C ALA A 60 8.06 -1.10 35.29
N VAL A 61 8.08 -1.83 34.19
CA VAL A 61 7.61 -1.40 32.86
C VAL A 61 6.61 -2.41 32.32
N ARG A 62 5.66 -1.92 31.53
CA ARG A 62 4.72 -2.74 30.79
C ARG A 62 5.07 -2.70 29.31
N ALA A 63 5.16 -3.87 28.72
CA ALA A 63 5.49 -4.02 27.30
C ALA A 63 4.49 -4.90 26.57
N VAL A 64 4.48 -4.80 25.25
CA VAL A 64 3.65 -5.61 24.34
C VAL A 64 4.56 -6.52 23.54
N ALA A 65 4.24 -7.82 23.53
CA ALA A 65 5.00 -8.83 22.83
C ALA A 65 4.78 -8.75 21.31
N MET A 66 5.86 -8.98 20.54
CA MET A 66 5.86 -9.02 19.07
C MET A 66 5.61 -10.44 18.53
N SER A 67 5.56 -11.46 19.40
CA SER A 67 5.20 -12.83 19.05
C SER A 67 4.44 -13.46 20.20
N THR A 68 4.12 -14.76 20.10
CA THR A 68 3.40 -15.48 21.17
C THR A 68 4.17 -15.46 22.48
N THR A 69 3.45 -15.31 23.59
CA THR A 69 3.97 -15.40 24.95
C THR A 69 3.85 -16.81 25.55
N ASP A 70 3.47 -17.79 24.73
CA ASP A 70 3.31 -19.18 25.17
C ASP A 70 4.64 -19.71 25.73
N GLY A 71 4.56 -20.32 26.90
CA GLY A 71 5.73 -20.81 27.60
C GLY A 71 6.48 -19.78 28.47
N MET A 72 6.16 -18.50 28.35
CA MET A 72 6.71 -17.48 29.24
C MET A 72 6.21 -17.63 30.67
N ARG A 73 7.10 -17.42 31.60
CA ARG A 73 6.80 -17.58 33.04
C ARG A 73 7.34 -16.42 33.85
N ARG A 74 6.65 -16.10 34.94
CA ARG A 74 7.14 -15.16 35.93
C ARG A 74 8.52 -15.59 36.45
N GLY A 75 9.42 -14.64 36.59
CA GLY A 75 10.80 -14.87 37.08
C GLY A 75 11.81 -15.20 35.98
N MET A 76 11.38 -15.33 34.70
CA MET A 76 12.33 -15.46 33.57
C MET A 76 13.16 -14.18 33.45
N THR A 77 14.43 -14.33 33.09
CA THR A 77 15.34 -13.22 32.88
C THR A 77 14.96 -12.46 31.58
N ALA A 78 14.95 -11.14 31.69
CA ALA A 78 14.78 -10.25 30.59
C ALA A 78 15.98 -9.29 30.48
N TYR A 79 16.26 -8.82 29.28
CA TYR A 79 17.31 -7.83 29.05
C TYR A 79 16.90 -6.77 28.03
N SER A 80 17.48 -5.60 28.11
CA SER A 80 17.27 -4.53 27.15
C SER A 80 18.58 -3.82 26.86
N GLU A 81 18.80 -3.49 25.61
CA GLU A 81 19.94 -2.70 25.14
C GLU A 81 19.63 -1.20 25.18
N ARG A 82 18.45 -0.83 25.68
CA ARG A 82 17.97 0.55 25.76
C ARG A 82 17.91 1.23 24.38
N GLN A 83 17.36 0.50 23.42
CA GLN A 83 17.11 1.00 22.08
C GLN A 83 15.81 0.37 21.54
N PRO A 84 15.13 1.05 20.63
CA PRO A 84 13.95 0.52 19.96
C PRO A 84 14.27 -0.77 19.18
N ILE A 85 13.22 -1.47 18.75
CA ILE A 85 13.34 -2.58 17.81
C ILE A 85 14.05 -2.07 16.55
N THR A 86 15.13 -2.73 16.14
CA THR A 86 15.87 -2.42 14.92
C THR A 86 15.65 -3.51 13.87
N VAL A 87 15.61 -3.11 12.61
CA VAL A 87 15.43 -4.04 11.49
C VAL A 87 16.53 -3.87 10.44
N PRO A 88 16.90 -4.94 9.72
CA PRO A 88 17.91 -4.86 8.67
C PRO A 88 17.40 -3.99 7.51
N VAL A 89 18.30 -3.23 6.91
CA VAL A 89 18.00 -2.37 5.75
C VAL A 89 19.05 -2.55 4.65
N GLY A 90 18.75 -2.09 3.45
CA GLY A 90 19.67 -2.07 2.33
C GLY A 90 19.47 -3.21 1.34
N ALA A 91 20.34 -3.28 0.35
CA ALA A 91 20.21 -4.17 -0.81
C ALA A 91 20.10 -5.66 -0.45
N ALA A 92 20.68 -6.09 0.67
CA ALA A 92 20.60 -7.49 1.13
C ALA A 92 19.19 -7.90 1.58
N THR A 93 18.26 -6.94 1.76
CA THR A 93 16.85 -7.23 2.09
C THR A 93 15.97 -7.46 0.87
N LEU A 94 16.45 -7.09 -0.33
CA LEU A 94 15.70 -7.29 -1.57
C LEU A 94 15.51 -8.78 -1.88
N GLY A 95 14.33 -9.12 -2.31
CA GLY A 95 13.93 -10.51 -2.59
C GLY A 95 13.62 -11.35 -1.37
N ARG A 96 13.64 -10.76 -0.17
CA ARG A 96 13.50 -11.45 1.12
C ARG A 96 12.18 -11.11 1.82
N ILE A 97 11.78 -12.01 2.72
CA ILE A 97 10.58 -11.85 3.54
C ILE A 97 10.99 -11.82 5.01
N PHE A 98 10.43 -10.87 5.75
CA PHE A 98 10.74 -10.61 7.16
C PHE A 98 9.50 -10.63 8.03
N ASP A 99 9.69 -10.95 9.32
CA ASP A 99 8.72 -10.67 10.37
C ASP A 99 8.84 -9.20 10.85
N VAL A 100 8.00 -8.83 11.80
CA VAL A 100 7.96 -7.47 12.39
C VAL A 100 9.29 -7.05 13.02
N THR A 101 10.10 -7.98 13.49
CA THR A 101 11.41 -7.75 14.13
C THR A 101 12.57 -7.76 13.13
N GLY A 102 12.28 -7.95 11.84
CA GLY A 102 13.27 -8.03 10.78
C GLY A 102 14.02 -9.36 10.73
N ARG A 103 13.46 -10.43 11.29
CA ARG A 103 13.97 -11.78 11.08
C ARG A 103 13.47 -12.33 9.75
N PRO A 104 14.34 -12.97 8.93
CA PRO A 104 13.89 -13.64 7.72
C PRO A 104 12.97 -14.80 8.03
N ILE A 105 11.87 -14.93 7.27
CA ILE A 105 10.90 -16.02 7.40
C ILE A 105 10.72 -16.82 6.10
N ASP A 106 11.57 -16.58 5.12
CA ASP A 106 11.57 -17.21 3.78
C ASP A 106 12.39 -18.50 3.69
N ASN A 107 12.96 -18.97 4.79
CA ASN A 107 13.86 -20.13 4.85
C ASN A 107 15.13 -20.01 3.96
N ALA A 108 15.49 -18.82 3.50
CA ALA A 108 16.68 -18.58 2.69
C ALA A 108 17.95 -18.27 3.53
N GLY A 109 17.89 -18.51 4.84
CA GLY A 109 18.99 -18.24 5.78
C GLY A 109 19.02 -16.79 6.26
N GLU A 110 19.98 -16.51 7.15
CA GLU A 110 20.16 -15.17 7.72
C GLU A 110 20.54 -14.15 6.64
N VAL A 111 20.11 -12.92 6.84
CA VAL A 111 20.62 -11.78 6.09
C VAL A 111 21.99 -11.46 6.64
N GLY A 112 23.02 -11.43 5.78
CA GLY A 112 24.39 -11.14 6.22
C GLY A 112 24.52 -9.82 7.01
N GLU A 113 25.72 -9.41 7.33
CA GLU A 113 25.95 -8.12 7.99
C GLU A 113 25.32 -6.98 7.18
N THR A 114 24.33 -6.33 7.76
CA THR A 114 23.60 -5.20 7.18
C THR A 114 23.50 -4.09 8.18
N GLU A 115 23.33 -2.88 7.70
CA GLU A 115 22.91 -1.76 8.53
C GLU A 115 21.53 -2.05 9.14
N ARG A 116 21.30 -1.57 10.35
CA ARG A 116 20.00 -1.76 11.04
C ARG A 116 19.47 -0.40 11.49
N TYR A 117 18.22 -0.16 11.17
CA TYR A 117 17.51 1.06 11.54
C TYR A 117 16.42 0.78 12.58
N PRO A 118 16.22 1.69 13.55
CA PRO A 118 15.11 1.58 14.48
C PRO A 118 13.78 1.79 13.76
N ILE A 119 12.74 1.04 14.17
CA ILE A 119 11.41 1.18 13.56
C ILE A 119 10.71 2.48 13.98
N HIS A 120 11.07 3.04 15.12
CA HIS A 120 10.63 4.37 15.57
C HIS A 120 11.66 5.41 15.12
N ARG A 121 11.29 6.18 14.10
CA ARG A 121 12.08 7.27 13.53
C ARG A 121 11.19 8.48 13.34
N GLU A 122 11.79 9.65 13.50
CA GLU A 122 11.12 10.90 13.18
C GLU A 122 10.87 11.00 11.66
N PRO A 123 9.74 11.59 11.25
CA PRO A 123 9.51 11.89 9.84
C PRO A 123 10.57 12.89 9.32
N PRO A 124 10.79 12.96 7.99
CA PRO A 124 11.71 13.92 7.42
C PRO A 124 11.40 15.34 7.88
N SER A 125 12.45 16.12 8.16
CA SER A 125 12.28 17.49 8.59
C SER A 125 11.54 18.32 7.54
N PHE A 126 10.89 19.40 7.95
CA PHE A 126 10.21 20.29 7.03
C PHE A 126 11.16 20.85 5.94
N ALA A 127 12.42 21.07 6.29
CA ALA A 127 13.45 21.57 5.39
C ALA A 127 13.89 20.54 4.33
N ASP A 128 13.76 19.25 4.62
CA ASP A 128 14.20 18.15 3.74
C ASP A 128 13.10 17.65 2.81
N ARG A 129 11.85 18.00 3.09
CA ARG A 129 10.70 17.62 2.26
C ARG A 129 10.74 18.34 0.90
N SER A 130 10.40 17.62 -0.16
CA SER A 130 10.09 18.23 -1.45
C SER A 130 8.71 18.88 -1.40
N THR A 131 8.61 20.11 -1.90
CA THR A 131 7.34 20.85 -2.00
C THR A 131 6.76 20.81 -3.43
N GLN A 132 7.46 20.22 -4.38
CA GLN A 132 6.98 20.11 -5.76
C GLN A 132 6.01 18.92 -5.87
N ALA A 133 4.81 19.19 -6.38
CA ALA A 133 3.87 18.16 -6.74
C ALA A 133 4.24 17.62 -8.13
N GLU A 134 4.75 16.39 -8.15
CA GLU A 134 5.11 15.68 -9.39
C GLU A 134 4.20 14.47 -9.57
N VAL A 135 3.82 14.20 -10.81
CA VAL A 135 3.08 12.99 -11.16
C VAL A 135 4.04 11.80 -11.15
N PHE A 136 3.66 10.76 -10.43
CA PHE A 136 4.30 9.45 -10.50
C PHE A 136 3.58 8.61 -11.55
N VAL A 137 4.18 8.46 -12.74
CA VAL A 137 3.58 7.75 -13.86
C VAL A 137 3.60 6.25 -13.60
N THR A 138 2.43 5.65 -13.56
CA THR A 138 2.27 4.21 -13.28
C THR A 138 2.38 3.35 -14.53
N GLY A 139 2.16 3.92 -15.72
CA GLY A 139 2.08 3.20 -16.98
C GLY A 139 0.76 2.48 -17.21
N VAL A 140 -0.20 2.64 -16.28
CA VAL A 140 -1.56 2.07 -16.36
C VAL A 140 -2.53 3.19 -16.74
N LYS A 141 -3.06 3.12 -17.97
CA LYS A 141 -3.84 4.20 -18.58
C LYS A 141 -4.95 4.77 -17.69
N VAL A 142 -5.76 3.91 -17.11
CA VAL A 142 -6.90 4.36 -16.30
C VAL A 142 -6.44 5.08 -15.03
N ILE A 143 -5.37 4.64 -14.40
CA ILE A 143 -4.82 5.26 -13.20
C ILE A 143 -4.21 6.61 -13.57
N ASP A 144 -3.30 6.64 -14.54
CA ASP A 144 -2.59 7.84 -14.94
C ASP A 144 -3.52 8.92 -15.49
N LEU A 145 -4.65 8.53 -16.12
CA LEU A 145 -5.63 9.47 -16.66
C LEU A 145 -6.50 10.12 -15.58
N VAL A 146 -7.17 9.31 -14.73
CA VAL A 146 -8.25 9.82 -13.85
C VAL A 146 -7.87 9.92 -12.39
N ALA A 147 -6.88 9.15 -11.95
CA ALA A 147 -6.40 9.14 -10.57
C ALA A 147 -4.87 9.08 -10.49
N PRO A 148 -4.13 10.02 -11.16
CA PRO A 148 -2.69 10.01 -11.20
C PRO A 148 -2.10 10.04 -9.80
N PHE A 149 -1.00 9.30 -9.59
CA PHE A 149 -0.30 9.26 -8.31
C PHE A 149 0.55 10.50 -8.13
N THR A 150 0.60 10.99 -6.90
CA THR A 150 1.57 12.00 -6.50
C THR A 150 2.87 11.31 -6.08
N LYS A 151 3.99 11.73 -6.61
CA LYS A 151 5.31 11.26 -6.16
C LYS A 151 5.51 11.65 -4.68
N GLY A 152 5.75 10.65 -3.83
CA GLY A 152 5.76 10.83 -2.38
C GLY A 152 4.38 10.98 -1.74
N GLY A 153 3.32 10.78 -2.52
CA GLY A 153 1.94 10.81 -2.05
C GLY A 153 1.42 9.47 -1.57
N LYS A 154 0.20 9.49 -1.10
CA LYS A 154 -0.50 8.35 -0.49
C LYS A 154 -1.78 8.08 -1.27
N THR A 155 -1.86 6.89 -1.84
CA THR A 155 -3.03 6.44 -2.60
C THR A 155 -3.74 5.32 -1.86
N GLY A 156 -5.04 5.48 -1.65
CA GLY A 156 -5.89 4.41 -1.13
C GLY A 156 -6.45 3.56 -2.26
N ILE A 157 -6.39 2.23 -2.13
CA ILE A 157 -7.06 1.31 -3.03
C ILE A 157 -8.22 0.62 -2.31
N PHE A 158 -9.38 0.71 -2.90
CA PHE A 158 -10.64 0.14 -2.41
C PHE A 158 -11.13 -0.93 -3.37
N GLY A 159 -11.72 -1.98 -2.85
CA GLY A 159 -12.33 -3.02 -3.68
C GLY A 159 -12.56 -4.30 -2.90
N GLY A 160 -13.60 -5.02 -3.29
CA GLY A 160 -13.92 -6.33 -2.74
C GLY A 160 -12.90 -7.40 -3.10
N ALA A 161 -13.15 -8.63 -2.64
CA ALA A 161 -12.33 -9.76 -3.04
C ALA A 161 -12.53 -10.10 -4.53
N GLY A 162 -11.46 -10.50 -5.22
CA GLY A 162 -11.53 -11.01 -6.60
C GLY A 162 -11.68 -9.95 -7.71
N VAL A 163 -11.46 -8.67 -7.41
CA VAL A 163 -11.51 -7.58 -8.40
C VAL A 163 -10.17 -7.28 -9.05
N GLY A 164 -9.13 -8.06 -8.75
CA GLY A 164 -7.80 -7.90 -9.35
C GLY A 164 -6.87 -6.95 -8.58
N LYS A 165 -7.12 -6.70 -7.28
CA LYS A 165 -6.26 -5.85 -6.44
C LYS A 165 -4.80 -6.30 -6.50
N THR A 166 -4.55 -7.58 -6.27
CA THR A 166 -3.20 -8.18 -6.29
C THR A 166 -2.50 -7.98 -7.62
N VAL A 167 -3.22 -8.18 -8.74
CA VAL A 167 -2.67 -7.99 -10.08
C VAL A 167 -2.24 -6.53 -10.31
N VAL A 168 -3.06 -5.56 -9.88
CA VAL A 168 -2.71 -4.14 -9.97
C VAL A 168 -1.47 -3.84 -9.14
N ILE A 169 -1.38 -4.36 -7.90
CA ILE A 169 -0.21 -4.18 -7.04
C ILE A 169 1.06 -4.74 -7.70
N GLN A 170 1.00 -5.96 -8.21
CA GLN A 170 2.15 -6.60 -8.86
C GLN A 170 2.56 -5.85 -10.14
N GLU A 171 1.61 -5.39 -10.93
CA GLU A 171 1.89 -4.59 -12.13
C GLU A 171 2.62 -3.28 -11.79
N LEU A 172 2.17 -2.59 -10.73
CA LEU A 172 2.84 -1.38 -10.27
C LEU A 172 4.26 -1.66 -9.75
N ILE A 173 4.47 -2.76 -9.04
CA ILE A 173 5.81 -3.20 -8.60
C ILE A 173 6.71 -3.44 -9.82
N ASN A 174 6.21 -4.18 -10.81
CA ASN A 174 6.93 -4.43 -12.05
C ASN A 174 7.31 -3.12 -12.75
N ASN A 175 6.35 -2.23 -12.90
CA ASN A 175 6.55 -0.97 -13.62
C ASN A 175 7.55 -0.04 -12.90
N VAL A 176 7.53 -0.02 -11.57
CA VAL A 176 8.52 0.73 -10.78
C VAL A 176 9.93 0.16 -10.97
N ALA A 177 10.08 -1.15 -10.94
CA ALA A 177 11.38 -1.79 -11.12
C ALA A 177 11.95 -1.58 -12.53
N GLU A 178 11.13 -1.76 -13.56
CA GLU A 178 11.58 -1.74 -14.95
C GLU A 178 11.72 -0.32 -15.52
N PHE A 179 10.79 0.58 -15.21
CA PHE A 179 10.71 1.90 -15.83
C PHE A 179 11.20 3.06 -14.95
N HIS A 180 11.19 2.89 -13.62
CA HIS A 180 11.67 3.91 -12.68
C HIS A 180 12.99 3.55 -11.99
N SER A 181 13.54 2.35 -12.23
CA SER A 181 14.74 1.83 -11.53
C SER A 181 14.60 1.93 -10.01
N GLY A 182 13.38 1.83 -9.53
CA GLY A 182 13.01 1.93 -8.12
C GLY A 182 12.91 0.58 -7.44
N TYR A 183 12.66 0.62 -6.14
CA TYR A 183 12.41 -0.56 -5.33
C TYR A 183 11.02 -0.50 -4.72
N SER A 184 10.52 -1.67 -4.33
CA SER A 184 9.23 -1.77 -3.67
C SER A 184 9.38 -2.40 -2.29
N VAL A 185 8.52 -1.99 -1.38
CA VAL A 185 8.37 -2.61 -0.06
C VAL A 185 6.90 -2.98 0.12
N PHE A 186 6.63 -4.21 0.48
CA PHE A 186 5.29 -4.70 0.77
C PHE A 186 5.16 -5.00 2.26
N ALA A 187 4.26 -4.30 2.94
CA ALA A 187 3.93 -4.51 4.35
C ALA A 187 2.55 -5.15 4.47
N GLY A 188 2.52 -6.44 4.75
CA GLY A 188 1.31 -7.21 5.03
C GLY A 188 0.87 -7.05 6.47
N VAL A 189 -0.15 -6.23 6.71
CA VAL A 189 -0.65 -5.89 8.04
C VAL A 189 -1.94 -6.64 8.33
N GLY A 190 -1.86 -7.65 9.18
CA GLY A 190 -3.02 -8.45 9.57
C GLY A 190 -3.64 -9.27 8.44
N GLU A 191 -2.88 -9.56 7.38
CA GLU A 191 -3.32 -10.39 6.27
C GLU A 191 -3.36 -11.88 6.65
N ARG A 192 -4.14 -12.65 5.90
CA ARG A 192 -4.19 -14.09 6.06
C ARG A 192 -2.89 -14.71 5.57
N THR A 193 -2.34 -15.66 6.35
CA THR A 193 -1.10 -16.38 6.01
C THR A 193 -1.15 -16.99 4.60
N ARG A 194 -2.31 -17.54 4.21
CA ARG A 194 -2.48 -18.12 2.87
C ARG A 194 -2.35 -17.05 1.77
N GLU A 195 -3.02 -15.91 1.93
CA GLU A 195 -2.99 -14.83 0.93
C GLU A 195 -1.58 -14.22 0.80
N GLY A 196 -0.86 -14.07 1.92
CA GLY A 196 0.53 -13.63 1.92
C GLY A 196 1.47 -14.64 1.23
N ASN A 197 1.25 -15.94 1.44
CA ASN A 197 2.02 -16.99 0.78
C ASN A 197 1.71 -17.07 -0.73
N ASP A 198 0.44 -16.98 -1.11
CA ASP A 198 0.02 -16.95 -2.52
C ASP A 198 0.68 -15.74 -3.22
N LEU A 199 0.62 -14.54 -2.62
CA LEU A 199 1.26 -13.34 -3.15
C LEU A 199 2.78 -13.52 -3.34
N TRP A 200 3.46 -14.12 -2.35
CA TRP A 200 4.90 -14.37 -2.46
C TRP A 200 5.23 -15.26 -3.67
N HIS A 201 4.50 -16.37 -3.85
CA HIS A 201 4.71 -17.27 -4.98
C HIS A 201 4.44 -16.57 -6.32
N GLU A 202 3.34 -15.82 -6.43
CA GLU A 202 3.02 -15.05 -7.61
C GLU A 202 4.11 -14.01 -7.95
N MET A 203 4.65 -13.31 -6.94
CA MET A 203 5.74 -12.35 -7.13
C MET A 203 7.06 -13.02 -7.50
N GLN A 204 7.27 -14.26 -7.06
CA GLN A 204 8.42 -15.06 -7.46
C GLN A 204 8.30 -15.52 -8.92
N GLU A 205 7.13 -16.00 -9.32
CA GLU A 205 6.83 -16.45 -10.68
C GLU A 205 6.90 -15.30 -11.69
N SER A 206 6.36 -14.14 -11.35
CA SER A 206 6.42 -12.92 -12.17
C SER A 206 7.80 -12.26 -12.21
N GLY A 207 8.72 -12.69 -11.32
CA GLY A 207 10.10 -12.18 -11.26
C GLY A 207 10.25 -10.81 -10.58
N VAL A 208 9.17 -10.21 -10.08
CA VAL A 208 9.20 -8.89 -9.43
C VAL A 208 9.74 -8.94 -7.99
N LEU A 209 9.80 -10.13 -7.39
CA LEU A 209 10.25 -10.29 -6.00
C LEU A 209 11.67 -9.75 -5.77
N LYS A 210 12.60 -9.92 -6.74
CA LYS A 210 14.01 -9.47 -6.62
C LYS A 210 14.21 -7.97 -6.44
N SER A 211 13.22 -7.15 -6.78
CA SER A 211 13.22 -5.70 -6.55
C SER A 211 12.33 -5.29 -5.37
N THR A 212 11.86 -6.25 -4.59
CA THR A 212 10.88 -6.04 -3.53
C THR A 212 11.36 -6.59 -2.19
N VAL A 213 11.10 -5.86 -1.11
CA VAL A 213 11.20 -6.35 0.27
C VAL A 213 9.80 -6.64 0.76
N MET A 214 9.57 -7.79 1.39
CA MET A 214 8.29 -8.13 1.98
C MET A 214 8.41 -8.23 3.50
N VAL A 215 7.43 -7.66 4.22
CA VAL A 215 7.35 -7.73 5.68
C VAL A 215 5.95 -8.12 6.08
N PHE A 216 5.81 -9.13 6.93
CA PHE A 216 4.51 -9.62 7.35
C PHE A 216 4.33 -9.57 8.86
N GLY A 217 3.17 -9.04 9.29
CA GLY A 217 2.58 -9.21 10.60
C GLY A 217 1.17 -9.74 10.41
N GLN A 218 1.05 -11.07 10.40
CA GLN A 218 -0.13 -11.78 9.91
C GLN A 218 -1.30 -11.78 10.91
N MET A 219 -2.49 -12.18 10.45
CA MET A 219 -3.73 -12.15 11.22
C MET A 219 -3.67 -13.00 12.51
N ASN A 220 -2.90 -14.08 12.50
CA ASN A 220 -2.72 -14.98 13.64
C ASN A 220 -1.66 -14.50 14.65
N GLU A 221 -0.92 -13.45 14.31
CA GLU A 221 0.09 -12.88 15.19
C GLU A 221 -0.53 -11.93 16.23
N PRO A 222 0.14 -11.70 17.38
CA PRO A 222 -0.37 -10.81 18.41
C PRO A 222 -0.51 -9.36 17.90
N PRO A 223 -1.35 -8.54 18.56
CA PRO A 223 -1.63 -7.18 18.10
C PRO A 223 -0.38 -6.28 18.07
N GLY A 224 0.63 -6.57 18.90
CA GLY A 224 1.92 -5.86 18.85
C GLY A 224 2.61 -5.99 17.49
N ALA A 225 2.68 -7.21 16.95
CA ALA A 225 3.25 -7.47 15.62
C ALA A 225 2.46 -6.76 14.53
N ARG A 226 1.14 -6.88 14.52
CA ARG A 226 0.27 -6.24 13.52
C ARG A 226 0.31 -4.71 13.58
N LEU A 227 0.55 -4.13 14.76
CA LEU A 227 0.68 -2.69 14.94
C LEU A 227 2.03 -2.16 14.44
N ARG A 228 3.11 -2.95 14.54
CA ARG A 228 4.46 -2.50 14.25
C ARG A 228 4.97 -2.86 12.86
N VAL A 229 4.41 -3.87 12.21
CA VAL A 229 4.86 -4.31 10.88
C VAL A 229 4.80 -3.20 9.82
N GLY A 230 3.82 -2.30 9.89
CA GLY A 230 3.77 -1.12 9.03
C GLY A 230 4.97 -0.19 9.23
N LEU A 231 5.39 0.02 10.48
CA LEU A 231 6.58 0.80 10.81
C LEU A 231 7.86 0.12 10.31
N THR A 232 7.95 -1.20 10.42
CA THR A 232 9.06 -1.98 9.85
C THR A 232 9.16 -1.77 8.35
N GLY A 233 8.04 -1.89 7.63
CA GLY A 233 8.00 -1.67 6.19
C GLY A 233 8.43 -0.26 5.79
N VAL A 234 7.90 0.76 6.46
CA VAL A 234 8.30 2.16 6.22
C VAL A 234 9.78 2.38 6.48
N THR A 235 10.33 1.79 7.57
CA THR A 235 11.75 1.90 7.91
C THR A 235 12.64 1.32 6.81
N MET A 236 12.29 0.17 6.25
CA MET A 236 13.03 -0.42 5.13
C MET A 236 12.91 0.42 3.86
N ALA A 237 11.75 1.03 3.61
CA ALA A 237 11.54 1.94 2.48
C ALA A 237 12.35 3.24 2.63
N GLU A 238 12.45 3.79 3.85
CA GLU A 238 13.21 5.00 4.13
C GLU A 238 14.68 4.88 3.78
N TYR A 239 15.30 3.73 3.99
CA TYR A 239 16.69 3.50 3.61
C TYR A 239 16.91 3.75 2.10
N PHE A 240 16.08 3.14 1.26
CA PHE A 240 16.20 3.30 -0.19
C PHE A 240 15.86 4.72 -0.65
N ARG A 241 14.88 5.39 -0.02
CA ARG A 241 14.58 6.80 -0.27
C ARG A 241 15.80 7.66 0.05
N ASP A 242 16.43 7.43 1.21
CA ASP A 242 17.57 8.22 1.68
C ASP A 242 18.81 7.98 0.78
N GLU A 243 18.89 6.84 0.10
CA GLU A 243 19.86 6.59 -0.98
C GLU A 243 19.48 7.23 -2.34
N GLY A 244 18.43 8.01 -2.41
CA GLY A 244 18.03 8.72 -3.62
C GLY A 244 17.17 7.91 -4.58
N ARG A 245 16.51 6.85 -4.11
CA ARG A 245 15.62 6.03 -4.93
C ARG A 245 14.17 6.46 -4.81
N ASP A 246 13.41 6.21 -5.85
CA ASP A 246 11.96 6.22 -5.79
C ASP A 246 11.47 4.86 -5.30
N VAL A 247 10.78 4.87 -4.18
CA VAL A 247 10.30 3.65 -3.52
C VAL A 247 8.78 3.60 -3.58
N LEU A 248 8.24 2.46 -3.94
CA LEU A 248 6.81 2.19 -3.85
C LEU A 248 6.53 1.33 -2.61
N LEU A 249 5.78 1.88 -1.67
CA LEU A 249 5.39 1.21 -0.44
C LEU A 249 3.95 0.74 -0.51
N PHE A 250 3.74 -0.55 -0.39
CA PHE A 250 2.40 -1.15 -0.25
C PHE A 250 2.12 -1.46 1.20
N ILE A 251 0.91 -1.11 1.68
CA ILE A 251 0.41 -1.47 2.99
C ILE A 251 -0.94 -2.18 2.80
N ASP A 252 -0.98 -3.46 3.08
CA ASP A 252 -2.21 -4.24 3.01
C ASP A 252 -2.42 -4.98 4.34
N ASN A 253 -3.31 -4.57 5.19
CA ASN A 253 -4.35 -3.55 5.06
C ASN A 253 -4.20 -2.48 6.16
N ILE A 254 -4.28 -1.20 5.83
CA ILE A 254 -4.11 -0.10 6.82
C ILE A 254 -5.19 -0.12 7.91
N PHE A 255 -6.40 -0.61 7.63
CA PHE A 255 -7.43 -0.80 8.65
C PHE A 255 -7.00 -1.75 9.77
N ARG A 256 -6.21 -2.79 9.43
CA ARG A 256 -5.71 -3.74 10.43
C ARG A 256 -4.69 -3.12 11.37
N PHE A 257 -3.92 -2.13 10.90
CA PHE A 257 -3.07 -1.31 11.75
C PHE A 257 -3.89 -0.59 12.82
N VAL A 258 -4.98 0.06 12.44
CA VAL A 258 -5.89 0.74 13.37
C VAL A 258 -6.54 -0.24 14.35
N GLN A 259 -6.97 -1.40 13.87
CA GLN A 259 -7.56 -2.44 14.70
C GLN A 259 -6.55 -2.94 15.75
N ALA A 260 -5.32 -3.23 15.34
CA ALA A 260 -4.26 -3.66 16.25
C ALA A 260 -3.92 -2.59 17.30
N GLY A 261 -3.89 -1.32 16.92
CA GLY A 261 -3.73 -0.20 17.84
C GLY A 261 -4.82 -0.13 18.91
N SER A 262 -6.07 -0.37 18.51
CA SER A 262 -7.20 -0.41 19.45
C SER A 262 -7.13 -1.60 20.39
N GLU A 263 -6.73 -2.77 19.90
CA GLU A 263 -6.50 -3.98 20.72
C GLU A 263 -5.39 -3.74 21.76
N VAL A 264 -4.25 -3.18 21.34
CA VAL A 264 -3.14 -2.82 22.25
C VAL A 264 -3.59 -1.81 23.29
N SER A 265 -4.31 -0.76 22.87
CA SER A 265 -4.84 0.28 23.76
C SER A 265 -5.76 -0.31 24.84
N ALA A 266 -6.65 -1.22 24.47
CA ALA A 266 -7.54 -1.91 25.39
C ALA A 266 -6.76 -2.81 26.38
N LEU A 267 -5.78 -3.56 25.89
CA LEU A 267 -4.91 -4.41 26.72
C LEU A 267 -4.06 -3.61 27.72
N LEU A 268 -3.70 -2.37 27.37
CA LEU A 268 -3.01 -1.44 28.28
C LEU A 268 -3.96 -0.73 29.27
N GLY A 269 -5.27 -1.02 29.22
CA GLY A 269 -6.27 -0.45 30.10
C GLY A 269 -6.62 1.01 29.80
N ARG A 270 -6.36 1.50 28.59
CA ARG A 270 -6.76 2.84 28.16
C ARG A 270 -8.25 2.86 27.85
N LEU A 271 -8.94 3.94 28.22
CA LEU A 271 -10.35 4.11 27.87
C LEU A 271 -10.51 4.30 26.37
N PRO A 272 -11.42 3.55 25.72
CA PRO A 272 -11.65 3.68 24.30
C PRO A 272 -12.29 5.03 23.94
N SER A 273 -12.03 5.49 22.72
CA SER A 273 -12.74 6.60 22.10
C SER A 273 -14.06 6.14 21.44
N ALA A 274 -14.62 6.96 20.56
CA ALA A 274 -15.84 6.63 19.83
C ALA A 274 -15.71 5.28 19.09
N VAL A 275 -16.77 4.50 19.09
CA VAL A 275 -16.91 3.19 18.42
C VAL A 275 -15.87 2.14 18.89
N GLY A 276 -15.21 2.37 20.03
CA GLY A 276 -14.26 1.43 20.60
C GLY A 276 -12.81 1.54 20.09
N TYR A 277 -12.49 2.56 19.29
CA TYR A 277 -11.14 2.80 18.80
C TYR A 277 -10.20 3.35 19.88
N ALA A 278 -8.88 3.22 19.63
CA ALA A 278 -7.87 3.82 20.50
C ALA A 278 -8.02 5.35 20.56
N PRO A 279 -7.84 5.97 21.74
CA PRO A 279 -7.88 7.43 21.85
C PRO A 279 -6.72 8.11 21.08
N THR A 280 -5.66 7.37 20.78
CA THR A 280 -4.49 7.81 20.02
C THR A 280 -4.55 7.54 18.53
N LEU A 281 -5.70 7.07 18.01
CA LEU A 281 -5.87 6.69 16.60
C LEU A 281 -5.31 7.72 15.61
N GLY A 282 -5.65 8.99 15.78
CA GLY A 282 -5.19 10.05 14.88
C GLY A 282 -3.69 10.28 14.95
N THR A 283 -3.10 10.21 16.15
CA THR A 283 -1.65 10.35 16.35
C THR A 283 -0.89 9.16 15.78
N ASP A 284 -1.31 7.94 16.11
CA ASP A 284 -0.66 6.70 15.63
C ASP A 284 -0.69 6.62 14.09
N MET A 285 -1.82 7.01 13.49
CA MET A 285 -1.93 7.09 12.03
C MET A 285 -1.04 8.19 11.46
N GLY A 286 -1.01 9.36 12.08
CA GLY A 286 -0.17 10.49 11.67
C GLY A 286 1.32 10.14 11.71
N ASP A 287 1.78 9.51 12.77
CA ASP A 287 3.18 9.09 12.94
C ASP A 287 3.64 8.15 11.82
N LEU A 288 2.79 7.21 11.41
CA LEU A 288 3.06 6.34 10.27
C LEU A 288 3.04 7.11 8.94
N GLN A 289 1.96 7.87 8.70
CA GLN A 289 1.71 8.51 7.41
C GLN A 289 2.68 9.66 7.09
N GLU A 290 3.14 10.41 8.10
CA GLU A 290 4.05 11.53 7.91
C GLU A 290 5.48 11.10 7.52
N ARG A 291 5.86 9.85 7.75
CA ARG A 291 7.11 9.25 7.28
C ARG A 291 7.09 8.95 5.78
N ILE A 292 5.88 8.74 5.22
CA ILE A 292 5.67 8.49 3.80
C ILE A 292 5.65 9.83 3.06
N SER A 293 6.75 10.19 2.42
CA SER A 293 6.91 11.51 1.78
C SER A 293 8.06 11.53 0.79
N SER A 294 8.05 12.52 -0.10
CA SER A 294 9.20 12.91 -0.91
C SER A 294 10.17 13.76 -0.10
N THR A 295 11.45 13.48 -0.28
CA THR A 295 12.55 14.33 0.18
C THR A 295 13.26 14.96 -1.02
N LYS A 296 14.27 15.77 -0.76
CA LYS A 296 15.12 16.34 -1.81
C LYS A 296 15.96 15.29 -2.57
N THR A 297 16.14 14.12 -1.99
CA THR A 297 16.97 13.04 -2.54
C THR A 297 16.15 11.95 -3.21
N GLY A 298 15.10 11.48 -2.59
CA GLY A 298 14.27 10.38 -3.07
C GLY A 298 12.82 10.48 -2.60
N SER A 299 12.01 9.49 -2.93
CA SER A 299 10.60 9.50 -2.56
C SER A 299 10.11 8.14 -2.06
N ILE A 300 9.12 8.18 -1.16
CA ILE A 300 8.27 7.03 -0.86
C ILE A 300 6.85 7.37 -1.31
N THR A 301 6.40 6.73 -2.36
CA THR A 301 5.00 6.79 -2.82
C THR A 301 4.29 5.57 -2.25
N SER A 302 3.13 5.73 -1.64
CA SER A 302 2.43 4.58 -1.05
C SER A 302 1.11 4.27 -1.72
N MET A 303 0.83 2.97 -1.79
CA MET A 303 -0.49 2.43 -2.10
C MET A 303 -0.98 1.62 -0.89
N GLN A 304 -2.11 2.02 -0.34
CA GLN A 304 -2.64 1.47 0.90
C GLN A 304 -4.00 0.83 0.64
N ALA A 305 -4.11 -0.47 0.88
CA ALA A 305 -5.41 -1.12 0.85
C ALA A 305 -6.23 -0.65 2.07
N VAL A 306 -7.42 -0.18 1.82
CA VAL A 306 -8.33 0.32 2.86
C VAL A 306 -9.58 -0.55 2.87
N TYR A 307 -9.88 -1.13 4.02
CA TYR A 307 -11.15 -1.79 4.27
C TYR A 307 -12.10 -0.80 4.96
N VAL A 308 -13.30 -0.70 4.43
CA VAL A 308 -14.36 0.15 4.99
C VAL A 308 -15.40 -0.77 5.63
N PRO A 309 -15.49 -0.83 6.98
CA PRO A 309 -16.44 -1.67 7.67
C PRO A 309 -17.90 -1.30 7.29
N ALA A 310 -18.68 -2.29 6.87
CA ALA A 310 -20.09 -2.12 6.48
C ALA A 310 -20.34 -1.01 5.44
N ASP A 311 -19.34 -0.70 4.63
CA ASP A 311 -19.35 0.40 3.65
C ASP A 311 -19.64 1.78 4.28
N ASP A 312 -19.37 1.92 5.59
CA ASP A 312 -19.55 3.16 6.32
C ASP A 312 -18.29 4.03 6.30
N TYR A 313 -18.27 4.99 5.40
CA TYR A 313 -17.16 5.95 5.25
C TYR A 313 -17.07 6.96 6.40
N THR A 314 -18.04 7.00 7.30
CA THR A 314 -18.03 7.88 8.48
C THR A 314 -17.42 7.21 9.70
N ASP A 315 -17.12 5.92 9.63
CA ASP A 315 -16.39 5.21 10.67
C ASP A 315 -15.03 5.89 10.93
N PRO A 316 -14.60 6.09 12.20
CA PRO A 316 -13.38 6.82 12.53
C PRO A 316 -12.10 6.30 11.86
N ALA A 317 -11.97 4.98 11.62
CA ALA A 317 -10.77 4.41 11.03
C ALA A 317 -10.60 4.77 9.55
N PRO A 318 -11.58 4.49 8.65
CA PRO A 318 -11.52 4.99 7.28
C PRO A 318 -11.46 6.51 7.21
N ALA A 319 -12.28 7.24 7.97
CA ALA A 319 -12.29 8.70 7.95
C ALA A 319 -10.92 9.32 8.27
N THR A 320 -10.22 8.79 9.29
CA THR A 320 -8.86 9.21 9.62
C THR A 320 -7.86 8.87 8.50
N THR A 321 -7.99 7.67 7.91
CA THR A 321 -7.13 7.25 6.80
C THR A 321 -7.32 8.16 5.59
N PHE A 322 -8.57 8.43 5.19
CA PHE A 322 -8.90 9.31 4.06
C PHE A 322 -8.32 10.71 4.18
N ALA A 323 -8.24 11.24 5.40
CA ALA A 323 -7.66 12.56 5.63
C ALA A 323 -6.18 12.66 5.18
N HIS A 324 -5.46 11.54 5.16
CA HIS A 324 -4.06 11.46 4.74
C HIS A 324 -3.87 11.12 3.26
N LEU A 325 -4.91 10.65 2.56
CA LEU A 325 -4.77 10.20 1.18
C LEU A 325 -4.78 11.37 0.19
N ASP A 326 -3.94 11.29 -0.82
CA ASP A 326 -3.86 12.21 -1.96
C ASP A 326 -4.70 11.73 -3.15
N ALA A 327 -4.85 10.41 -3.29
CA ALA A 327 -5.65 9.79 -4.33
C ALA A 327 -6.41 8.56 -3.80
N THR A 328 -7.51 8.24 -4.47
CA THR A 328 -8.28 7.02 -4.20
C THR A 328 -8.55 6.27 -5.49
N ILE A 329 -8.32 4.96 -5.48
CA ILE A 329 -8.64 4.06 -6.58
C ILE A 329 -9.71 3.09 -6.11
N THR A 330 -10.82 3.09 -6.81
CA THR A 330 -11.94 2.17 -6.55
C THR A 330 -11.93 1.06 -7.60
N LEU A 331 -11.81 -0.18 -7.12
CA LEU A 331 -11.95 -1.37 -7.95
C LEU A 331 -13.40 -1.85 -7.89
N GLU A 332 -14.03 -1.97 -9.04
CA GLU A 332 -15.45 -2.27 -9.16
C GLU A 332 -15.69 -3.68 -9.70
N ARG A 333 -16.52 -4.46 -8.97
CA ARG A 333 -16.82 -5.85 -9.36
C ARG A 333 -17.55 -5.94 -10.71
N SER A 334 -18.44 -5.00 -10.98
CA SER A 334 -19.18 -4.97 -12.25
C SER A 334 -18.26 -4.84 -13.47
N LEU A 335 -17.12 -4.18 -13.35
CA LEU A 335 -16.10 -4.10 -14.39
C LEU A 335 -15.33 -5.42 -14.51
N ALA A 336 -14.98 -6.03 -13.38
CA ALA A 336 -14.32 -7.33 -13.36
C ALA A 336 -15.21 -8.45 -13.99
N ASP A 337 -16.50 -8.44 -13.67
CA ASP A 337 -17.49 -9.39 -14.23
C ASP A 337 -17.64 -9.22 -15.76
N GLN A 338 -17.38 -8.02 -16.29
CA GLN A 338 -17.34 -7.72 -17.72
C GLN A 338 -15.95 -7.96 -18.36
N ALA A 339 -15.00 -8.49 -17.60
CA ALA A 339 -13.61 -8.69 -18.01
C ALA A 339 -12.89 -7.39 -18.44
N LEU A 340 -13.29 -6.24 -17.89
CA LEU A 340 -12.64 -4.94 -18.12
C LEU A 340 -11.52 -4.74 -17.08
N PHE A 341 -10.28 -5.12 -17.43
CA PHE A 341 -9.13 -5.06 -16.55
C PHE A 341 -8.10 -4.03 -16.99
N PRO A 342 -7.48 -3.26 -16.01
CA PRO A 342 -7.79 -3.28 -14.57
C PRO A 342 -9.20 -2.79 -14.26
N ALA A 343 -9.86 -3.40 -13.31
CA ALA A 343 -11.26 -3.11 -12.98
C ALA A 343 -11.41 -1.81 -12.15
N VAL A 344 -10.70 -0.77 -12.54
CA VAL A 344 -10.72 0.56 -11.89
C VAL A 344 -11.93 1.34 -12.36
N ASP A 345 -12.79 1.76 -11.44
CA ASP A 345 -13.91 2.65 -11.74
C ASP A 345 -13.40 4.10 -11.98
N PRO A 346 -13.46 4.61 -13.21
CA PRO A 346 -12.98 5.96 -13.52
C PRO A 346 -13.86 7.07 -12.94
N LEU A 347 -15.07 6.76 -12.50
CA LEU A 347 -15.99 7.71 -11.88
C LEU A 347 -15.88 7.68 -10.34
N GLY A 348 -15.54 6.53 -9.77
CA GLY A 348 -15.32 6.38 -8.32
C GLY A 348 -13.90 6.69 -7.87
N SER A 349 -12.96 6.82 -8.80
CA SER A 349 -11.55 7.09 -8.50
C SER A 349 -11.26 8.58 -8.60
N THR A 350 -10.41 9.10 -7.67
CA THR A 350 -10.09 10.53 -7.60
C THR A 350 -8.62 10.75 -7.25
N SER A 351 -8.08 11.90 -7.65
CA SER A 351 -6.75 12.35 -7.22
C SER A 351 -6.72 13.87 -7.06
N ARG A 352 -6.07 14.33 -5.98
CA ARG A 352 -5.86 15.77 -5.74
C ARG A 352 -4.91 16.41 -6.73
N ILE A 353 -4.00 15.61 -7.31
CA ILE A 353 -3.03 16.11 -8.28
C ILE A 353 -3.64 16.29 -9.67
N LEU A 354 -4.85 15.78 -9.92
CA LEU A 354 -5.59 16.01 -11.16
C LEU A 354 -6.11 17.47 -11.19
N ASP A 355 -5.19 18.39 -11.34
CA ASP A 355 -5.39 19.84 -11.40
C ASP A 355 -4.65 20.39 -12.63
N PRO A 356 -5.26 21.29 -13.42
CA PRO A 356 -4.64 21.80 -14.65
C PRO A 356 -3.30 22.50 -14.46
N ASN A 357 -3.01 23.00 -13.25
CA ASN A 357 -1.73 23.62 -12.92
C ASN A 357 -0.61 22.60 -12.67
N ILE A 358 -0.96 21.32 -12.46
CA ILE A 358 -0.01 20.24 -12.14
C ILE A 358 0.12 19.29 -13.33
N VAL A 359 -0.99 18.69 -13.77
CA VAL A 359 -0.99 17.71 -14.87
C VAL A 359 -1.02 18.38 -16.26
N GLY A 360 -1.29 19.68 -16.33
CA GLY A 360 -1.50 20.41 -17.58
C GLY A 360 -2.96 20.47 -18.02
N GLY A 361 -3.29 21.50 -18.82
CA GLY A 361 -4.66 21.76 -19.25
C GLY A 361 -5.25 20.65 -20.11
N ASP A 362 -4.46 20.09 -21.02
CA ASP A 362 -4.90 19.05 -21.95
C ASP A 362 -5.25 17.74 -21.20
N HIS A 363 -4.37 17.27 -20.31
CA HIS A 363 -4.64 16.07 -19.52
C HIS A 363 -5.90 16.26 -18.68
N TYR A 364 -6.02 17.40 -17.98
CA TYR A 364 -7.20 17.68 -17.16
C TYR A 364 -8.49 17.70 -17.98
N ALA A 365 -8.47 18.36 -19.14
CA ALA A 365 -9.64 18.47 -20.03
C ALA A 365 -10.05 17.08 -20.57
N VAL A 366 -9.10 16.26 -20.97
CA VAL A 366 -9.36 14.89 -21.46
C VAL A 366 -9.91 13.99 -20.34
N ALA A 367 -9.30 14.02 -19.15
CA ALA A 367 -9.79 13.24 -18.01
C ALA A 367 -11.25 13.63 -17.67
N ARG A 368 -11.55 14.91 -17.63
CA ARG A 368 -12.93 15.40 -17.38
C ARG A 368 -13.89 15.02 -18.50
N GLY A 369 -13.47 15.12 -19.77
CA GLY A 369 -14.25 14.69 -20.93
C GLY A 369 -14.61 13.20 -20.86
N VAL A 370 -13.64 12.36 -20.52
CA VAL A 370 -13.85 10.92 -20.32
C VAL A 370 -14.85 10.67 -19.19
N GLN A 371 -14.68 11.32 -18.03
CA GLN A 371 -15.58 11.17 -16.91
C GLN A 371 -17.01 11.62 -17.24
N GLN A 372 -17.17 12.75 -17.92
CA GLN A 372 -18.48 13.27 -18.36
C GLN A 372 -19.18 12.30 -19.32
N THR A 373 -18.44 11.79 -20.31
CA THR A 373 -18.97 10.82 -21.29
C THR A 373 -19.42 9.53 -20.61
N LEU A 374 -18.61 9.00 -19.69
CA LEU A 374 -18.95 7.79 -18.94
C LEU A 374 -20.10 8.02 -17.96
N GLN A 375 -20.17 9.19 -17.33
CA GLN A 375 -21.31 9.55 -16.45
C GLN A 375 -22.62 9.63 -17.26
N ARG A 376 -22.60 10.29 -18.42
CA ARG A 376 -23.78 10.34 -19.28
C ARG A 376 -24.21 8.95 -19.75
N TYR A 377 -23.26 8.09 -20.08
CA TYR A 377 -23.55 6.69 -20.42
C TYR A 377 -24.18 5.93 -19.25
N ARG A 378 -23.67 6.11 -18.04
CA ARG A 378 -24.27 5.51 -16.80
C ARG A 378 -25.72 5.98 -16.62
N ASP A 379 -25.99 7.26 -16.80
CA ASP A 379 -27.34 7.83 -16.68
C ASP A 379 -28.31 7.29 -17.73
N LEU A 380 -27.81 6.90 -18.91
CA LEU A 380 -28.61 6.30 -19.99
C LEU A 380 -28.82 4.78 -19.87
N GLN A 381 -28.06 4.09 -19.01
CA GLN A 381 -28.12 2.63 -18.92
C GLN A 381 -29.53 2.09 -18.59
N ASP A 382 -30.25 2.73 -17.70
CA ASP A 382 -31.62 2.31 -17.35
C ASP A 382 -32.57 2.47 -18.53
N ILE A 383 -32.41 3.55 -19.29
CA ILE A 383 -33.20 3.80 -20.49
C ILE A 383 -32.89 2.76 -21.56
N ILE A 384 -31.60 2.47 -21.76
CA ILE A 384 -31.13 1.45 -22.74
C ILE A 384 -31.66 0.07 -22.36
N ALA A 385 -31.66 -0.28 -21.07
CA ALA A 385 -32.13 -1.58 -20.60
C ALA A 385 -33.65 -1.78 -20.82
N ILE A 386 -34.43 -0.72 -20.77
CA ILE A 386 -35.90 -0.79 -20.92
C ILE A 386 -36.33 -0.62 -22.38
N LEU A 387 -35.79 0.35 -23.08
CA LEU A 387 -36.24 0.78 -24.41
C LEU A 387 -35.32 0.35 -25.55
N GLY A 388 -34.07 0.02 -25.25
CA GLY A 388 -33.05 -0.24 -26.26
C GLY A 388 -32.29 1.02 -26.71
N VAL A 389 -31.14 0.83 -27.36
CA VAL A 389 -30.28 1.94 -27.85
C VAL A 389 -30.96 2.73 -28.98
N GLU A 390 -31.81 2.05 -29.77
CA GLU A 390 -32.48 2.64 -30.94
C GLU A 390 -33.43 3.81 -30.60
N GLU A 391 -33.97 3.82 -29.41
CA GLU A 391 -34.89 4.87 -28.92
C GLU A 391 -34.17 6.13 -28.40
N LEU A 392 -32.85 6.11 -28.33
CA LEU A 392 -32.04 7.26 -27.91
C LEU A 392 -31.98 8.32 -29.04
N SER A 393 -31.77 9.58 -28.65
CA SER A 393 -31.43 10.64 -29.59
C SER A 393 -30.12 10.31 -30.33
N GLU A 394 -29.88 10.86 -31.52
CA GLU A 394 -28.66 10.62 -32.29
C GLU A 394 -27.41 11.08 -31.49
N ASP A 395 -27.53 12.20 -30.74
CA ASP A 395 -26.45 12.67 -29.89
C ASP A 395 -26.15 11.67 -28.75
N ASP A 396 -27.18 11.12 -28.11
CA ASP A 396 -26.99 10.12 -27.05
C ASP A 396 -26.45 8.78 -27.62
N LYS A 397 -26.87 8.37 -28.84
CA LYS A 397 -26.28 7.20 -29.52
C LYS A 397 -24.79 7.37 -29.74
N LEU A 398 -24.37 8.55 -30.18
CA LEU A 398 -22.96 8.88 -30.37
C LEU A 398 -22.20 8.83 -29.05
N ILE A 399 -22.74 9.45 -27.98
CA ILE A 399 -22.16 9.40 -26.65
C ILE A 399 -22.02 7.95 -26.17
N VAL A 400 -23.03 7.12 -26.32
CA VAL A 400 -23.00 5.70 -25.93
C VAL A 400 -21.92 4.94 -26.72
N SER A 401 -21.80 5.17 -28.04
CA SER A 401 -20.77 4.56 -28.86
C SER A 401 -19.37 4.93 -28.38
N ARG A 402 -19.11 6.22 -28.16
CA ARG A 402 -17.80 6.70 -27.66
C ARG A 402 -17.53 6.22 -26.24
N ALA A 403 -18.53 6.21 -25.34
CA ALA A 403 -18.39 5.71 -23.97
C ALA A 403 -17.97 4.23 -23.93
N ARG A 404 -18.55 3.39 -24.77
CA ARG A 404 -18.17 1.98 -24.89
C ARG A 404 -16.74 1.80 -25.39
N LYS A 405 -16.30 2.62 -26.37
CA LYS A 405 -14.91 2.64 -26.86
C LYS A 405 -13.97 3.08 -25.73
N ILE A 406 -14.33 4.13 -24.98
CA ILE A 406 -13.58 4.61 -23.81
C ILE A 406 -13.44 3.52 -22.77
N GLN A 407 -14.52 2.83 -22.37
CA GLN A 407 -14.46 1.74 -21.39
C GLN A 407 -13.50 0.63 -21.82
N ARG A 408 -13.54 0.26 -23.10
CA ARG A 408 -12.63 -0.76 -23.63
C ARG A 408 -11.20 -0.26 -23.73
N PHE A 409 -10.97 1.01 -24.09
CA PHE A 409 -9.65 1.58 -24.18
C PHE A 409 -9.01 1.84 -22.81
N LEU A 410 -9.80 1.96 -21.74
CA LEU A 410 -9.30 1.96 -20.36
C LEU A 410 -8.70 0.61 -19.96
N THR A 411 -9.04 -0.48 -20.64
CA THR A 411 -8.43 -1.79 -20.42
C THR A 411 -7.02 -1.85 -21.00
N GLN A 412 -6.14 -2.65 -20.39
CA GLN A 412 -4.74 -2.72 -20.78
C GLN A 412 -4.17 -4.10 -20.48
N PRO A 413 -3.34 -4.69 -21.39
CA PRO A 413 -2.56 -5.87 -21.08
C PRO A 413 -1.52 -5.55 -20.01
N MET A 414 -1.40 -6.41 -19.01
CA MET A 414 -0.48 -6.25 -17.90
C MET A 414 0.66 -7.27 -18.00
N PHE A 415 1.89 -6.86 -17.69
CA PHE A 415 3.08 -7.73 -17.71
C PHE A 415 2.91 -8.95 -16.81
N VAL A 416 2.41 -8.74 -15.59
CA VAL A 416 2.22 -9.81 -14.61
C VAL A 416 1.10 -10.77 -14.96
N ALA A 417 0.20 -10.41 -15.88
CA ALA A 417 -0.88 -11.26 -16.37
C ALA A 417 -0.56 -11.95 -17.70
N GLU A 418 0.59 -11.72 -18.30
CA GLU A 418 0.97 -12.25 -19.61
C GLU A 418 0.89 -13.78 -19.68
N GLN A 419 1.36 -14.47 -18.63
CA GLN A 419 1.31 -15.93 -18.54
C GLN A 419 -0.12 -16.51 -18.55
N PHE A 420 -1.12 -15.73 -18.13
CA PHE A 420 -2.52 -16.16 -18.09
C PHE A 420 -3.31 -15.74 -19.33
N THR A 421 -2.98 -14.58 -19.89
CA THR A 421 -3.71 -13.98 -21.01
C THR A 421 -3.09 -14.33 -22.37
N GLY A 422 -1.80 -14.70 -22.39
CA GLY A 422 -1.02 -14.90 -23.62
C GLY A 422 -0.79 -13.59 -24.39
N THR A 423 -1.09 -12.43 -23.80
CA THR A 423 -0.91 -11.12 -24.42
C THR A 423 0.23 -10.38 -23.70
N PRO A 424 1.26 -9.93 -24.43
CA PRO A 424 2.35 -9.15 -23.83
C PRO A 424 1.85 -7.91 -23.10
N GLY A 425 2.40 -7.66 -21.91
CA GLY A 425 2.11 -6.45 -21.16
C GLY A 425 2.63 -5.20 -21.86
N VAL A 426 2.02 -4.07 -21.58
CA VAL A 426 2.40 -2.78 -22.18
C VAL A 426 2.41 -1.68 -21.13
N PHE A 427 3.55 -0.97 -21.01
CA PHE A 427 3.63 0.29 -20.29
C PHE A 427 3.20 1.42 -21.24
N VAL A 428 2.18 2.17 -20.88
CA VAL A 428 1.69 3.29 -21.71
C VAL A 428 2.10 4.62 -21.07
N LYS A 429 2.79 5.45 -21.84
CA LYS A 429 3.18 6.79 -21.41
C LYS A 429 1.96 7.69 -21.24
N ILE A 430 2.04 8.63 -20.34
CA ILE A 430 0.93 9.53 -20.03
C ILE A 430 0.51 10.37 -21.24
N GLU A 431 1.47 10.79 -22.08
CA GLU A 431 1.23 11.55 -23.28
C GLU A 431 0.43 10.74 -24.31
N ASP A 432 0.75 9.47 -24.48
CA ASP A 432 0.03 8.55 -25.38
C ASP A 432 -1.36 8.21 -24.84
N THR A 433 -1.49 8.12 -23.51
CA THR A 433 -2.79 7.95 -22.86
C THR A 433 -3.69 9.15 -23.12
N VAL A 434 -3.23 10.36 -22.83
CA VAL A 434 -4.01 11.60 -23.02
C VAL A 434 -4.39 11.77 -24.49
N ARG A 435 -3.44 11.62 -25.41
CA ARG A 435 -3.67 11.73 -26.85
C ARG A 435 -4.71 10.70 -27.35
N GLY A 436 -4.59 9.45 -26.92
CA GLY A 436 -5.51 8.41 -27.36
C GLY A 436 -6.96 8.65 -26.91
N PHE A 437 -7.18 9.08 -25.68
CA PHE A 437 -8.51 9.44 -25.20
C PHE A 437 -9.03 10.73 -25.85
N GLN A 438 -8.18 11.71 -26.12
CA GLN A 438 -8.57 12.92 -26.86
C GLN A 438 -9.12 12.57 -28.26
N MET A 439 -8.43 11.72 -29.02
CA MET A 439 -8.88 11.29 -30.35
C MET A 439 -10.24 10.58 -30.31
N ILE A 440 -10.52 9.80 -29.26
CA ILE A 440 -11.84 9.17 -29.08
C ILE A 440 -12.91 10.21 -28.79
N LEU A 441 -12.63 11.18 -27.92
CA LEU A 441 -13.56 12.26 -27.58
C LEU A 441 -13.87 13.16 -28.77
N ASP A 442 -12.86 13.49 -29.59
CA ASP A 442 -12.98 14.32 -30.79
C ASP A 442 -13.66 13.61 -31.96
N GLY A 443 -13.84 12.27 -31.85
CA GLY A 443 -14.54 11.48 -32.87
C GLY A 443 -13.69 10.94 -34.00
N GLU A 444 -12.37 11.12 -33.95
CA GLU A 444 -11.45 10.58 -34.96
C GLU A 444 -11.49 9.04 -35.05
N CYS A 445 -12.01 8.40 -34.00
CA CYS A 445 -12.12 6.95 -33.88
C CYS A 445 -13.54 6.42 -34.09
N ASP A 446 -14.51 7.27 -34.54
CA ASP A 446 -15.94 6.87 -34.59
C ASP A 446 -16.19 5.70 -35.56
N GLU A 447 -15.40 5.60 -36.64
CA GLU A 447 -15.47 4.54 -37.65
C GLU A 447 -14.93 3.17 -37.18
N LEU A 448 -14.14 3.11 -36.09
CA LEU A 448 -13.55 1.86 -35.59
C LEU A 448 -14.56 1.04 -34.77
N PRO A 449 -14.54 -0.30 -34.90
CA PRO A 449 -15.37 -1.14 -34.05
C PRO A 449 -14.94 -1.10 -32.58
N GLU A 450 -15.87 -1.23 -31.65
CA GLU A 450 -15.58 -1.18 -30.20
C GLU A 450 -14.49 -2.19 -29.78
N GLN A 451 -14.47 -3.38 -30.39
CA GLN A 451 -13.51 -4.44 -30.05
C GLN A 451 -12.06 -4.07 -30.37
N ALA A 452 -11.84 -3.09 -31.25
CA ALA A 452 -10.50 -2.59 -31.56
C ALA A 452 -9.81 -1.97 -30.34
N PHE A 453 -10.58 -1.41 -29.40
CA PHE A 453 -10.08 -0.72 -28.22
C PHE A 453 -9.84 -1.62 -27.01
N TYR A 454 -10.28 -2.88 -27.07
CA TYR A 454 -10.20 -3.80 -25.93
C TYR A 454 -8.80 -4.39 -25.77
N MET A 455 -8.22 -4.30 -24.57
CA MET A 455 -6.90 -4.85 -24.22
C MET A 455 -5.82 -4.46 -25.21
N VAL A 456 -5.63 -3.17 -25.39
CA VAL A 456 -4.58 -2.57 -26.25
C VAL A 456 -3.75 -1.56 -25.43
N GLY A 457 -2.55 -1.28 -25.87
CA GLY A 457 -1.70 -0.26 -25.29
C GLY A 457 -2.09 1.14 -25.75
N THR A 458 -1.45 1.63 -26.81
CA THR A 458 -1.67 2.96 -27.38
C THR A 458 -2.83 2.97 -28.39
N ILE A 459 -3.21 4.15 -28.84
CA ILE A 459 -4.30 4.33 -29.82
C ILE A 459 -3.93 3.71 -31.17
N GLU A 460 -2.64 3.71 -31.54
CA GLU A 460 -2.14 3.08 -32.77
C GLU A 460 -2.46 1.58 -32.79
N ASN A 461 -2.30 0.91 -31.65
CA ASN A 461 -2.65 -0.50 -31.52
C ASN A 461 -4.15 -0.74 -31.73
N ALA A 462 -5.00 0.22 -31.34
CA ALA A 462 -6.43 0.13 -31.63
C ALA A 462 -6.72 0.27 -33.13
N PHE A 463 -6.05 1.18 -33.84
CA PHE A 463 -6.16 1.31 -35.30
C PHE A 463 -5.72 0.04 -36.02
N GLU A 464 -4.53 -0.49 -35.73
CA GLU A 464 -4.01 -1.75 -36.29
C GLU A 464 -4.97 -2.93 -36.06
N LYS A 465 -5.49 -3.03 -34.84
CA LYS A 465 -6.47 -4.07 -34.50
C LYS A 465 -7.80 -3.87 -35.23
N GLY A 466 -8.24 -2.62 -35.38
CA GLY A 466 -9.46 -2.27 -36.12
C GLY A 466 -9.37 -2.62 -37.61
N GLU A 467 -8.24 -2.35 -38.25
CA GLU A 467 -7.97 -2.74 -39.63
C GLU A 467 -7.99 -4.26 -39.82
N ARG A 468 -7.33 -4.98 -38.91
CA ARG A 468 -7.35 -6.46 -38.92
C ARG A 468 -8.76 -7.03 -38.77
N LEU A 469 -9.55 -6.52 -37.83
CA LEU A 469 -10.94 -6.95 -37.63
C LEU A 469 -11.82 -6.67 -38.86
N ARG A 470 -11.58 -5.60 -39.60
CA ARG A 470 -12.27 -5.28 -40.87
C ARG A 470 -11.87 -6.21 -42.01
N SER A 471 -10.63 -6.70 -42.00
CA SER A 471 -10.13 -7.61 -43.06
C SER A 471 -10.54 -9.07 -42.84
N GLU A 472 -10.90 -9.45 -41.63
CA GLU A 472 -11.30 -10.80 -41.24
C GLU A 472 -12.82 -11.00 -41.25
N GLY A 473 -13.63 -9.94 -41.27
CA GLY A 473 -15.11 -9.96 -41.31
C GLY A 473 -15.64 -9.58 -42.68
#